data_53a9e30e46bb557dde34c6b25f69b1f7
#
_entry.id   53a9e30e46bb557dde34c6b25f69b1f7
#
_cell.length_a   1.000
_cell.length_b   1.000
_cell.length_c   1.000
_cell.angle_alpha   90.00
_cell.angle_beta   90.00
_cell.angle_gamma   90.00
#
_symmetry.space_group_name_H-M   'P 1'
#
loop_
_entity.id
_entity.type
_entity.pdbx_description
1 polymer ?
#
loop_
_entity_poly.entity_id
_entity_poly.type
_entity_poly.pdbx_seq_one_letter_code
_entity_poly.pdbx_strand_id
1 'polypeptide(L)'
;METGLKSMQSCNLTSTNPYYHINKNNEFEWITWINSLKLATRMGSRITTVSQWHPKWDRTQKSQRLLGVSITGLMDVVDRLNWNTEDLQRFLNISAEVVRLAADRYHDELGIERSARVTLFKPEGTLSQLPTV
;
A
#
# COMPACT_ATOMS: atom_id res chain seq x y z
N MET A 1 9.22 -11.79 -5.96
CA MET A 1 10.11 -10.70 -5.48
C MET A 1 9.25 -9.47 -5.24
N GLU A 2 9.26 -8.95 -4.04
CA GLU A 2 8.41 -7.81 -3.66
C GLU A 2 8.94 -6.50 -4.24
N THR A 3 10.22 -6.25 -4.12
CA THR A 3 10.93 -5.08 -4.66
C THR A 3 12.43 -5.33 -4.68
N GLY A 4 13.12 -4.70 -5.62
CA GLY A 4 14.58 -4.71 -5.65
C GLY A 4 15.14 -3.75 -4.59
N LEU A 5 15.87 -4.27 -3.62
CA LEU A 5 16.54 -3.50 -2.59
C LEU A 5 18.03 -3.42 -2.85
N LYS A 6 18.61 -2.25 -2.62
CA LYS A 6 20.07 -2.07 -2.55
C LYS A 6 20.58 -2.41 -1.16
N SER A 7 21.90 -2.49 -1.02
CA SER A 7 22.52 -2.73 0.30
C SER A 7 22.05 -1.72 1.35
N MET A 8 21.70 -2.19 2.53
CA MET A 8 21.22 -1.38 3.66
C MET A 8 19.91 -0.60 3.38
N GLN A 9 19.11 -1.06 2.45
CA GLN A 9 17.79 -0.53 2.14
C GLN A 9 16.70 -1.37 2.80
N SER A 10 15.62 -0.73 3.26
CA SER A 10 14.40 -1.41 3.75
C SER A 10 13.17 -0.83 3.08
N CYS A 11 12.15 -1.65 2.94
CA CYS A 11 10.84 -1.24 2.48
C CYS A 11 9.82 -1.44 3.59
N ASN A 12 9.04 -0.40 3.90
CA ASN A 12 8.00 -0.45 4.92
C ASN A 12 6.69 -0.89 4.26
N LEU A 13 6.16 -2.01 4.71
CA LEU A 13 5.05 -2.69 4.04
C LEU A 13 3.76 -2.56 4.85
N THR A 14 2.69 -2.25 4.14
CA THR A 14 1.30 -2.34 4.64
C THR A 14 0.45 -3.07 3.62
N SER A 15 -0.64 -3.69 4.07
CA SER A 15 -1.56 -4.42 3.18
C SER A 15 -2.99 -4.00 3.42
N THR A 16 -3.76 -3.93 2.34
CA THR A 16 -5.19 -3.63 2.35
C THR A 16 -5.95 -4.71 1.60
N ASN A 17 -7.19 -4.98 2.00
CA ASN A 17 -8.03 -5.97 1.34
C ASN A 17 -9.31 -5.32 0.81
N PRO A 18 -9.45 -5.17 -0.51
CA PRO A 18 -10.62 -4.55 -1.13
C PRO A 18 -11.90 -5.38 -0.99
N TYR A 19 -11.80 -6.67 -0.75
CA TYR A 19 -12.98 -7.54 -0.63
C TYR A 19 -13.94 -7.08 0.47
N TYR A 20 -13.41 -6.55 1.56
CA TYR A 20 -14.22 -6.03 2.67
C TYR A 20 -14.91 -4.68 2.36
N HIS A 21 -14.65 -4.12 1.19
CA HIS A 21 -15.30 -2.91 0.69
C HIS A 21 -16.40 -3.20 -0.34
N ILE A 22 -16.88 -4.43 -0.38
CA ILE A 22 -18.05 -4.82 -1.16
C ILE A 22 -19.24 -4.89 -0.23
N ASN A 23 -20.30 -4.11 -0.52
CA ASN A 23 -21.50 -4.09 0.29
C ASN A 23 -22.40 -5.32 0.04
N LYS A 24 -23.50 -5.40 0.78
CA LYS A 24 -24.47 -6.51 0.68
C LYS A 24 -25.15 -6.60 -0.68
N ASN A 25 -25.16 -5.50 -1.44
CA ASN A 25 -25.75 -5.42 -2.77
C ASN A 25 -24.73 -5.74 -3.89
N ASN A 26 -23.55 -6.26 -3.54
CA ASN A 26 -22.43 -6.51 -4.47
C ASN A 26 -21.97 -5.23 -5.22
N GLU A 27 -21.98 -4.09 -4.54
CA GLU A 27 -21.42 -2.84 -5.05
C GLU A 27 -20.13 -2.52 -4.33
N PHE A 28 -19.15 -1.98 -5.06
CA PHE A 28 -17.87 -1.60 -4.48
C PHE A 28 -17.95 -0.22 -3.83
N GLU A 29 -17.61 -0.13 -2.56
CA GLU A 29 -17.66 1.10 -1.76
C GLU A 29 -16.36 1.89 -1.89
N TRP A 30 -16.25 2.74 -2.90
CA TRP A 30 -15.05 3.50 -3.21
C TRP A 30 -14.59 4.43 -2.08
N ILE A 31 -15.52 5.08 -1.37
CA ILE A 31 -15.17 6.03 -0.31
C ILE A 31 -14.44 5.31 0.84
N THR A 32 -14.98 4.19 1.30
CA THR A 32 -14.37 3.40 2.37
C THR A 32 -13.04 2.78 1.94
N TRP A 33 -12.96 2.34 0.67
CA TRP A 33 -11.72 1.84 0.08
C TRP A 33 -10.61 2.90 0.05
N ILE A 34 -10.92 4.10 -0.46
CA ILE A 34 -9.98 5.21 -0.50
C ILE A 34 -9.48 5.58 0.91
N ASN A 35 -10.38 5.58 1.90
CA ASN A 35 -10.01 5.84 3.29
C ASN A 35 -9.07 4.77 3.86
N SER A 36 -9.30 3.50 3.54
CA SER A 36 -8.42 2.40 3.93
C SER A 36 -7.03 2.53 3.30
N LEU A 37 -6.96 2.88 2.02
CA LEU A 37 -5.68 3.15 1.35
C LEU A 37 -4.93 4.33 1.97
N LYS A 38 -5.63 5.42 2.29
CA LYS A 38 -5.03 6.58 2.96
C LYS A 38 -4.50 6.20 4.34
N LEU A 39 -5.25 5.42 5.11
CA LEU A 39 -4.82 4.96 6.42
C LEU A 39 -3.57 4.08 6.33
N ALA A 40 -3.59 3.07 5.47
CA ALA A 40 -2.44 2.18 5.25
C ALA A 40 -1.19 2.96 4.80
N THR A 41 -1.37 3.95 3.92
CA THR A 41 -0.30 4.82 3.46
C THR A 41 0.27 5.67 4.60
N ARG A 42 -0.57 6.26 5.44
CA ARG A 42 -0.13 7.04 6.62
C ARG A 42 0.62 6.17 7.62
N MET A 43 0.14 4.98 7.90
CA MET A 43 0.82 4.03 8.79
C MET A 43 2.21 3.67 8.25
N GLY A 44 2.30 3.27 6.98
CA GLY A 44 3.56 2.96 6.34
C GLY A 44 4.52 4.15 6.29
N SER A 45 4.03 5.33 5.96
CA SER A 45 4.83 6.58 5.96
C SER A 45 5.36 6.90 7.35
N ARG A 46 4.55 6.71 8.38
CA ARG A 46 4.99 6.94 9.76
C ARG A 46 6.09 5.98 10.19
N ILE A 47 6.02 4.72 9.76
CA ILE A 47 7.06 3.74 10.04
C ILE A 47 8.41 4.16 9.44
N THR A 48 8.41 4.86 8.29
CA THR A 48 9.66 5.37 7.68
C THR A 48 10.40 6.40 8.53
N THR A 49 9.75 6.98 9.53
CA THR A 49 10.37 7.96 10.45
C THR A 49 11.10 7.31 11.61
N VAL A 50 10.91 6.01 11.83
CA VAL A 50 11.60 5.26 12.90
C VAL A 50 13.09 5.16 12.57
N SER A 51 13.92 5.56 13.53
CA SER A 51 15.37 5.48 13.37
C SER A 51 15.86 4.04 13.46
N GLN A 52 16.77 3.70 12.54
CA GLN A 52 17.44 2.41 12.57
C GLN A 52 18.66 2.49 13.52
N TRP A 53 18.97 1.38 14.16
CA TRP A 53 20.07 1.31 15.12
C TRP A 53 21.46 1.41 14.47
N HIS A 54 21.62 1.12 13.19
CA HIS A 54 22.88 1.30 12.47
C HIS A 54 22.84 2.57 11.61
N PRO A 55 23.80 3.52 11.80
CA PRO A 55 23.76 4.83 11.14
C PRO A 55 23.71 4.79 9.62
N LYS A 56 24.41 3.84 8.98
CA LYS A 56 24.39 3.69 7.53
C LYS A 56 23.02 3.23 7.02
N TRP A 57 22.40 2.30 7.73
CA TRP A 57 21.05 1.84 7.44
C TRP A 57 20.02 2.96 7.60
N ASP A 58 20.11 3.69 8.70
CA ASP A 58 19.21 4.81 8.98
C ASP A 58 19.27 5.89 7.89
N ARG A 59 20.47 6.28 7.45
CA ARG A 59 20.65 7.22 6.34
C ARG A 59 20.06 6.71 5.05
N THR A 60 20.33 5.45 4.69
CA THR A 60 19.83 4.85 3.44
C THR A 60 18.30 4.76 3.45
N GLN A 61 17.70 4.36 4.56
CA GLN A 61 16.25 4.31 4.70
C GLN A 61 15.63 5.69 4.57
N LYS A 62 16.14 6.68 5.27
CA LYS A 62 15.62 8.06 5.25
C LYS A 62 15.78 8.75 3.91
N SER A 63 16.83 8.45 3.16
CA SER A 63 17.08 9.06 1.85
C SER A 63 16.07 8.64 0.78
N GLN A 64 15.52 7.43 0.86
CA GLN A 64 14.59 6.92 -0.15
C GLN A 64 13.19 6.67 0.40
N ARG A 65 13.04 6.43 1.70
CA ARG A 65 11.77 6.19 2.39
C ARG A 65 10.86 5.23 1.62
N LEU A 66 11.39 4.07 1.25
CA LEU A 66 10.64 3.08 0.48
C LEU A 66 9.39 2.65 1.25
N LEU A 67 8.27 2.78 0.61
CA LEU A 67 6.95 2.42 1.09
C LEU A 67 6.34 1.40 0.14
N GLY A 68 5.69 0.39 0.67
CA GLY A 68 5.00 -0.61 -0.12
C GLY A 68 3.59 -0.83 0.39
N VAL A 69 2.64 -0.05 -0.11
CA VAL A 69 1.22 -0.31 0.13
C VAL A 69 0.76 -1.38 -0.85
N SER A 70 0.37 -2.52 -0.31
CA SER A 70 -0.02 -3.72 -1.07
C SER A 70 -1.53 -3.95 -1.01
N ILE A 71 -2.03 -4.67 -1.99
CA ILE A 71 -3.42 -5.14 -2.06
C ILE A 71 -3.41 -6.66 -2.00
N THR A 72 -4.20 -7.23 -1.09
CA THR A 72 -4.46 -8.66 -1.00
C THR A 72 -5.94 -8.96 -1.34
N GLY A 73 -6.26 -10.19 -1.74
CA GLY A 73 -7.65 -10.57 -2.07
C GLY A 73 -8.23 -9.90 -3.33
N LEU A 74 -7.36 -9.42 -4.23
CA LEU A 74 -7.79 -8.71 -5.45
C LEU A 74 -8.62 -9.60 -6.38
N MET A 75 -8.20 -10.86 -6.57
CA MET A 75 -8.91 -11.77 -7.47
C MET A 75 -10.28 -12.16 -6.92
N ASP A 76 -10.44 -12.21 -5.60
CA ASP A 76 -11.74 -12.45 -4.97
C ASP A 76 -12.75 -11.33 -5.29
N VAL A 77 -12.26 -10.09 -5.38
CA VAL A 77 -13.08 -8.95 -5.83
C VAL A 77 -13.45 -9.05 -7.30
N VAL A 78 -12.46 -9.38 -8.15
CA VAL A 78 -12.66 -9.56 -9.58
C VAL A 78 -13.73 -10.61 -9.84
N ASP A 79 -13.65 -11.75 -9.18
CA ASP A 79 -14.61 -12.84 -9.31
C ASP A 79 -16.00 -12.47 -8.78
N ARG A 80 -16.05 -11.88 -7.58
CA ARG A 80 -17.33 -11.52 -6.95
C ARG A 80 -18.09 -10.44 -7.69
N LEU A 81 -17.39 -9.42 -8.22
CA LEU A 81 -17.98 -8.30 -8.95
C LEU A 81 -18.01 -8.53 -10.46
N ASN A 82 -17.50 -9.66 -10.93
CA ASN A 82 -17.39 -10.00 -12.33
C ASN A 82 -16.71 -8.90 -13.16
N TRP A 83 -15.60 -8.37 -12.62
CA TRP A 83 -14.83 -7.32 -13.29
C TRP A 83 -14.11 -7.84 -14.53
N ASN A 84 -14.16 -7.07 -15.59
CA ASN A 84 -13.32 -7.30 -16.76
C ASN A 84 -11.92 -6.66 -16.59
N THR A 85 -11.05 -6.82 -17.58
CA THR A 85 -9.69 -6.27 -17.55
C THR A 85 -9.68 -4.74 -17.43
N GLU A 86 -10.63 -4.04 -18.03
CA GLU A 86 -10.73 -2.59 -17.96
C GLU A 86 -11.13 -2.11 -16.57
N ASP A 87 -12.08 -2.79 -15.92
CA ASP A 87 -12.49 -2.50 -14.54
C ASP A 87 -11.32 -2.68 -13.57
N LEU A 88 -10.60 -3.81 -13.72
CA LEU A 88 -9.42 -4.10 -12.94
C LEU A 88 -8.33 -3.04 -13.13
N GLN A 89 -8.05 -2.66 -14.37
CA GLN A 89 -7.06 -1.64 -14.67
C GLN A 89 -7.43 -0.28 -14.05
N ARG A 90 -8.70 0.10 -14.18
CA ARG A 90 -9.21 1.34 -13.57
C ARG A 90 -9.06 1.32 -12.06
N PHE A 91 -9.42 0.22 -11.41
CA PHE A 91 -9.27 0.03 -9.98
C PHE A 91 -7.81 0.18 -9.52
N LEU A 92 -6.88 -0.46 -10.21
CA LEU A 92 -5.47 -0.40 -9.89
C LEU A 92 -4.89 1.02 -10.08
N ASN A 93 -5.25 1.68 -11.18
CA ASN A 93 -4.79 3.04 -11.48
C ASN A 93 -5.29 4.04 -10.42
N ILE A 94 -6.57 4.00 -10.07
CA ILE A 94 -7.14 4.88 -9.04
C ILE A 94 -6.49 4.61 -7.69
N SER A 95 -6.33 3.34 -7.33
CA SER A 95 -5.72 2.95 -6.05
C SER A 95 -4.26 3.42 -5.95
N ALA A 96 -3.48 3.25 -7.01
CA ALA A 96 -2.09 3.70 -7.07
C ALA A 96 -1.96 5.23 -6.96
N GLU A 97 -2.84 5.97 -7.64
CA GLU A 97 -2.85 7.43 -7.57
C GLU A 97 -3.24 7.93 -6.17
N VAL A 98 -4.25 7.35 -5.55
CA VAL A 98 -4.64 7.68 -4.17
C VAL A 98 -3.48 7.47 -3.20
N VAL A 99 -2.79 6.34 -3.30
CA VAL A 99 -1.63 6.04 -2.45
C VAL A 99 -0.50 7.05 -2.68
N ARG A 100 -0.18 7.36 -3.93
CA ARG A 100 0.87 8.34 -4.27
C ARG A 100 0.55 9.72 -3.71
N LEU A 101 -0.64 10.22 -3.95
CA LEU A 101 -1.06 11.54 -3.46
C LEU A 101 -1.13 11.59 -1.93
N ALA A 102 -1.64 10.54 -1.29
CA ALA A 102 -1.70 10.46 0.17
C ALA A 102 -0.29 10.41 0.79
N ALA A 103 0.64 9.65 0.21
CA ALA A 103 2.02 9.58 0.67
C ALA A 103 2.72 10.94 0.55
N ASP A 104 2.65 11.56 -0.62
CA ASP A 104 3.28 12.86 -0.89
C ASP A 104 2.75 13.94 0.06
N ARG A 105 1.44 14.02 0.22
CA ARG A 105 0.81 14.97 1.13
C ARG A 105 1.21 14.74 2.58
N TYR A 106 1.21 13.51 3.04
CA TYR A 106 1.55 13.20 4.43
C TYR A 106 3.04 13.43 4.72
N HIS A 107 3.92 13.12 3.77
CA HIS A 107 5.35 13.41 3.89
C HIS A 107 5.60 14.93 3.94
N ASP A 108 4.91 15.70 3.12
CA ASP A 108 4.99 17.17 3.15
C ASP A 108 4.50 17.73 4.50
N GLU A 109 3.39 17.20 5.06
CA GLU A 109 2.89 17.56 6.38
C GLU A 109 3.90 17.26 7.51
N LEU A 110 4.63 16.15 7.39
CA LEU A 110 5.68 15.77 8.35
C LEU A 110 7.01 16.52 8.15
N GLY A 111 7.16 17.24 7.04
CA GLY A 111 8.42 17.91 6.68
C GLY A 111 9.54 16.93 6.35
N ILE A 112 9.22 15.76 5.80
CA ILE A 112 10.18 14.72 5.42
C ILE A 112 10.20 14.53 3.90
N GLU A 113 11.25 13.90 3.40
CA GLU A 113 11.36 13.60 1.98
C GLU A 113 10.28 12.63 1.52
N ARG A 114 9.79 12.84 0.29
CA ARG A 114 8.81 11.96 -0.33
C ARG A 114 9.41 10.59 -0.64
N SER A 115 8.57 9.55 -0.55
CA SER A 115 8.98 8.19 -0.89
C SER A 115 9.32 8.06 -2.37
N ALA A 116 10.44 7.38 -2.67
CA ALA A 116 10.82 7.07 -4.03
C ALA A 116 9.84 6.09 -4.70
N ARG A 117 9.27 5.17 -3.91
CA ARG A 117 8.25 4.19 -4.34
C ARG A 117 7.22 4.03 -3.26
N VAL A 118 5.95 3.79 -3.64
CA VAL A 118 4.82 3.74 -2.69
C VAL A 118 3.94 2.50 -2.82
N THR A 119 3.92 1.83 -3.96
CA THR A 119 3.06 0.67 -4.21
C THR A 119 3.85 -0.56 -4.62
N LEU A 120 3.35 -1.72 -4.23
CA LEU A 120 3.83 -3.02 -4.69
C LEU A 120 2.75 -4.09 -4.48
N PHE A 121 2.92 -5.26 -5.10
CA PHE A 121 2.21 -6.48 -4.72
C PHE A 121 3.14 -7.34 -3.86
N LYS A 122 2.71 -7.61 -2.66
CA LYS A 122 3.45 -8.36 -1.66
C LYS A 122 2.85 -9.78 -1.54
N PRO A 123 3.65 -10.84 -1.51
CA PRO A 123 3.16 -12.14 -1.07
C PRO A 123 2.86 -12.08 0.43
N GLU A 124 1.61 -12.42 0.81
CA GLU A 124 1.14 -12.22 2.18
C GLU A 124 1.69 -13.25 3.18
N GLY A 125 2.09 -14.41 2.73
CA GLY A 125 2.59 -15.46 3.61
C GLY A 125 1.57 -15.82 4.71
N THR A 126 1.99 -15.79 5.96
CA THR A 126 1.11 -16.12 7.10
C THR A 126 -0.06 -15.16 7.25
N LEU A 127 0.09 -13.89 6.85
CA LEU A 127 -1.01 -12.91 6.89
C LEU A 127 -2.19 -13.30 6.00
N SER A 128 -1.97 -14.11 4.98
CA SER A 128 -3.04 -14.62 4.11
C SER A 128 -4.09 -15.46 4.86
N GLN A 129 -3.77 -15.92 6.04
CA GLN A 129 -4.67 -16.70 6.89
C GLN A 129 -5.67 -15.83 7.66
N LEU A 130 -5.42 -14.53 7.78
CA LEU A 130 -6.30 -13.59 8.48
C LEU A 130 -7.52 -13.16 7.65
N PRO A 131 -7.36 -12.78 6.36
CA PRO A 131 -8.50 -12.46 5.50
C PRO A 131 -9.21 -13.76 5.10
N THR A 132 -10.25 -14.12 5.81
CA THR A 132 -11.17 -15.18 5.38
C THR A 132 -12.16 -14.62 4.38
N VAL A 133 -12.10 -15.11 3.21
CA VAL A 133 -13.00 -14.74 2.11
C VAL A 133 -13.98 -15.85 1.84
#